data_eeca9161e0c1f24172e1519b2f2c037e
#
_entry.id   eeca9161e0c1f24172e1519b2f2c037e
#
_cell.length_a   1.000
_cell.length_b   1.000
_cell.length_c   1.000
_cell.angle_alpha   90.00
_cell.angle_beta   90.00
_cell.angle_gamma   90.00
#
_symmetry.space_group_name_H-M   'P 1'
#
loop_
_entity.id
_entity.type
_entity.pdbx_description
1 polymer ?
#
loop_
_entity_poly.entity_id
_entity_poly.type
_entity_poly.pdbx_seq_one_letter_code
_entity_poly.pdbx_strand_id
1 'polypeptide(L)'
;MDPADALDQPFDYIVVGGGTAGLVVASRLTEDSRVRVLVVEAGADRTAEPLVLIPGLVAGMYGNEEYDWNFCSPPQVRHVPRSAPRTWLTMSYMQKTLNNRCINQPRGKMLGGSSALNFMMLLYPSKGDIDSWAALGNAGWDFDSLAPYFRKFATV
;
A
#
# COMPACT_ATOMS: atom_id res chain seq x y z
N MET A 1 4.32 -29.65 -0.15
CA MET A 1 5.68 -29.26 -0.57
C MET A 1 6.27 -28.50 0.61
N ASP A 2 7.41 -28.95 1.13
CA ASP A 2 8.11 -28.23 2.19
C ASP A 2 8.52 -26.84 1.66
N PRO A 3 8.34 -25.76 2.44
CA PRO A 3 8.82 -24.43 2.04
C PRO A 3 10.30 -24.39 1.66
N ALA A 4 11.14 -25.24 2.29
CA ALA A 4 12.55 -25.37 1.96
C ALA A 4 12.76 -25.91 0.52
N ASP A 5 12.00 -26.93 0.11
CA ASP A 5 12.09 -27.52 -1.23
C ASP A 5 11.66 -26.52 -2.32
N ALA A 6 10.78 -25.58 -1.97
CA ALA A 6 10.33 -24.54 -2.92
C ALA A 6 11.44 -23.55 -3.26
N LEU A 7 12.42 -23.36 -2.38
CA LEU A 7 13.53 -22.41 -2.56
C LEU A 7 14.68 -22.98 -3.41
N ASP A 8 14.72 -24.29 -3.63
CA ASP A 8 15.78 -24.94 -4.41
C ASP A 8 15.69 -24.68 -5.92
N GLN A 9 14.58 -24.14 -6.39
CA GLN A 9 14.37 -23.78 -7.78
C GLN A 9 14.38 -22.26 -7.94
N PRO A 10 14.96 -21.72 -9.02
CA PRO A 10 14.98 -20.28 -9.25
C PRO A 10 13.55 -19.72 -9.42
N PHE A 11 13.35 -18.49 -8.99
CA PHE A 11 12.14 -17.72 -9.25
C PHE A 11 12.36 -16.76 -10.41
N ASP A 12 11.34 -16.58 -11.24
CA ASP A 12 11.38 -15.63 -12.35
C ASP A 12 11.20 -14.19 -11.83
N TYR A 13 10.40 -14.02 -10.77
CA TYR A 13 10.13 -12.71 -10.17
C TYR A 13 10.14 -12.80 -8.64
N ILE A 14 10.57 -11.70 -8.03
CA ILE A 14 10.48 -11.49 -6.58
C ILE A 14 9.63 -10.23 -6.33
N VAL A 15 8.51 -10.40 -5.65
CA VAL A 15 7.63 -9.31 -5.22
C VAL A 15 7.92 -9.01 -3.75
N VAL A 16 8.43 -7.82 -3.47
CA VAL A 16 8.73 -7.38 -2.11
C VAL A 16 7.52 -6.64 -1.55
N GLY A 17 6.89 -7.24 -0.56
CA GLY A 17 5.66 -6.79 0.09
C GLY A 17 4.43 -7.55 -0.38
N GLY A 18 3.85 -8.35 0.52
CA GLY A 18 2.59 -9.10 0.33
C GLY A 18 1.35 -8.24 0.60
N GLY A 19 1.39 -6.95 0.29
CA GLY A 19 0.25 -6.05 0.39
C GLY A 19 -0.67 -6.11 -0.83
N THR A 20 -1.68 -5.23 -0.87
CA THR A 20 -2.72 -5.19 -1.90
C THR A 20 -2.15 -5.21 -3.32
N ALA A 21 -1.19 -4.33 -3.61
CA ALA A 21 -0.61 -4.23 -4.95
C ALA A 21 0.30 -5.43 -5.28
N GLY A 22 1.15 -5.83 -4.31
CA GLY A 22 2.08 -6.94 -4.52
C GLY A 22 1.39 -8.26 -4.77
N LEU A 23 0.32 -8.56 -4.03
CA LEU A 23 -0.48 -9.78 -4.23
C LEU A 23 -1.20 -9.77 -5.59
N VAL A 24 -1.70 -8.62 -6.05
CA VAL A 24 -2.29 -8.50 -7.39
C VAL A 24 -1.23 -8.77 -8.47
N VAL A 25 -0.05 -8.17 -8.34
CA VAL A 25 1.06 -8.39 -9.30
C VAL A 25 1.46 -9.86 -9.31
N ALA A 26 1.66 -10.47 -8.14
CA ALA A 26 2.03 -11.88 -8.03
C ALA A 26 0.96 -12.79 -8.66
N SER A 27 -0.30 -12.54 -8.35
CA SER A 27 -1.44 -13.30 -8.90
C SER A 27 -1.50 -13.20 -10.42
N ARG A 28 -1.28 -12.02 -10.99
CA ARG A 28 -1.29 -11.82 -12.45
C ARG A 28 -0.12 -12.48 -13.15
N LEU A 29 1.07 -12.41 -12.57
CA LEU A 29 2.25 -13.07 -13.13
C LEU A 29 2.11 -14.60 -13.14
N THR A 30 1.48 -15.17 -12.10
CA THR A 30 1.29 -16.63 -11.98
C THR A 30 0.07 -17.15 -12.75
N GLU A 31 -0.66 -16.33 -13.51
CA GLU A 31 -1.63 -16.81 -14.50
C GLU A 31 -0.96 -17.68 -15.57
N ASP A 32 0.31 -17.43 -15.90
CA ASP A 32 1.15 -18.38 -16.63
C ASP A 32 1.77 -19.37 -15.64
N SER A 33 1.33 -20.62 -15.69
CA SER A 33 1.79 -21.69 -14.78
C SER A 33 3.29 -22.00 -14.86
N ARG A 34 3.99 -21.49 -15.88
CA ARG A 34 5.44 -21.61 -16.03
C ARG A 34 6.20 -20.57 -15.25
N VAL A 35 5.52 -19.50 -14.85
CA VAL A 35 6.12 -18.37 -14.11
C VAL A 35 6.08 -18.66 -12.61
N ARG A 36 7.26 -18.58 -11.99
CA ARG A 36 7.42 -18.74 -10.56
C ARG A 36 7.66 -17.39 -9.91
N VAL A 37 6.83 -17.05 -8.93
CA VAL A 37 6.91 -15.76 -8.21
C VAL A 37 7.13 -16.04 -6.73
N LEU A 38 8.15 -15.42 -6.16
CA LEU A 38 8.37 -15.35 -4.72
C LEU A 38 7.77 -14.05 -4.19
N VAL A 39 6.88 -14.14 -3.22
CA VAL A 39 6.40 -12.98 -2.45
C VAL A 39 7.10 -12.96 -1.11
N VAL A 40 7.77 -11.85 -0.79
CA VAL A 40 8.46 -11.63 0.48
C VAL A 40 7.67 -10.61 1.28
N GLU A 41 7.11 -11.02 2.43
CA GLU A 41 6.36 -10.14 3.33
C GLU A 41 7.07 -10.01 4.67
N ALA A 42 7.13 -8.79 5.21
CA ALA A 42 7.80 -8.52 6.48
C ALA A 42 6.95 -8.91 7.70
N GLY A 43 5.63 -8.84 7.55
CA GLY A 43 4.68 -9.22 8.58
C GLY A 43 4.31 -10.70 8.53
N ALA A 44 3.60 -11.15 9.56
CA ALA A 44 3.12 -12.52 9.64
C ALA A 44 1.87 -12.77 8.76
N ASP A 45 1.59 -14.04 8.47
CA ASP A 45 0.26 -14.45 8.01
C ASP A 45 -0.70 -14.41 9.21
N ARG A 46 -1.67 -13.51 9.15
CA ARG A 46 -2.69 -13.29 10.17
C ARG A 46 -4.10 -13.47 9.63
N THR A 47 -4.23 -14.17 8.51
CA THR A 47 -5.50 -14.35 7.80
C THR A 47 -6.55 -15.11 8.61
N ALA A 48 -6.16 -15.84 9.64
CA ALA A 48 -7.05 -16.57 10.53
C ALA A 48 -7.34 -15.85 11.86
N GLU A 49 -6.76 -14.67 12.09
CA GLU A 49 -6.88 -13.99 13.38
C GLU A 49 -8.18 -13.18 13.48
N PRO A 50 -8.85 -13.22 14.67
CA PRO A 50 -10.10 -12.48 14.89
C PRO A 50 -9.99 -10.97 14.64
N LEU A 51 -8.85 -10.35 14.96
CA LEU A 51 -8.62 -8.92 14.72
C LEU A 51 -8.69 -8.57 13.24
N VAL A 52 -8.31 -9.49 12.35
CA VAL A 52 -8.36 -9.31 10.90
C VAL A 52 -9.72 -9.71 10.33
N LEU A 53 -10.33 -10.78 10.88
CA LEU A 53 -11.56 -11.35 10.33
C LEU A 53 -12.84 -10.62 10.78
N ILE A 54 -12.82 -10.01 11.97
CA ILE A 54 -14.01 -9.39 12.55
C ILE A 54 -13.93 -7.87 12.39
N PRO A 55 -14.77 -7.27 11.52
CA PRO A 55 -14.73 -5.84 11.21
C PRO A 55 -14.72 -4.91 12.43
N GLY A 56 -15.49 -5.25 13.45
CA GLY A 56 -15.61 -4.44 14.67
C GLY A 56 -14.34 -4.41 15.53
N LEU A 57 -13.35 -5.27 15.26
CA LEU A 57 -12.11 -5.35 16.04
C LEU A 57 -10.93 -4.62 15.38
N VAL A 58 -11.10 -4.07 14.19
CA VAL A 58 -10.05 -3.41 13.41
C VAL A 58 -9.28 -2.35 14.20
N ALA A 59 -9.96 -1.60 15.07
CA ALA A 59 -9.33 -0.56 15.88
C ALA A 59 -8.22 -1.10 16.81
N GLY A 60 -8.26 -2.36 17.19
CA GLY A 60 -7.23 -3.01 18.01
C GLY A 60 -5.90 -3.24 17.28
N MET A 61 -5.87 -3.11 15.96
CA MET A 61 -4.66 -3.24 15.15
C MET A 61 -3.89 -1.93 15.00
N TYR A 62 -4.56 -0.78 15.11
CA TYR A 62 -3.90 0.53 14.93
C TYR A 62 -2.92 0.82 16.07
N GLY A 63 -1.70 1.19 15.70
CA GLY A 63 -0.62 1.46 16.64
C GLY A 63 -0.04 0.21 17.32
N ASN A 64 -0.53 -0.98 16.97
CA ASN A 64 0.04 -2.24 17.42
C ASN A 64 1.14 -2.68 16.43
N GLU A 65 2.39 -2.68 16.86
CA GLU A 65 3.57 -2.97 16.04
C GLU A 65 3.58 -4.37 15.42
N GLU A 66 2.73 -5.27 15.88
CA GLU A 66 2.56 -6.58 15.28
C GLU A 66 1.73 -6.53 13.97
N TYR A 67 0.83 -5.53 13.84
CA TYR A 67 -0.10 -5.39 12.72
C TYR A 67 0.12 -4.13 11.90
N ASP A 68 0.75 -3.12 12.48
CA ASP A 68 0.90 -1.78 11.93
C ASP A 68 2.37 -1.38 11.92
N TRP A 69 2.86 -0.85 10.81
CA TRP A 69 4.17 -0.20 10.74
C TRP A 69 4.27 1.04 11.64
N ASN A 70 3.14 1.53 12.10
CA ASN A 70 3.02 2.66 13.00
C ASN A 70 3.80 3.90 12.55
N PHE A 71 3.77 4.17 11.23
CA PHE A 71 4.42 5.35 10.69
C PHE A 71 3.78 6.61 11.21
N CYS A 72 4.61 7.62 11.42
CA CYS A 72 4.18 8.93 11.85
C CYS A 72 4.67 9.97 10.83
N SER A 73 3.79 10.89 10.42
CA SER A 73 4.20 11.96 9.53
C SER A 73 5.18 12.88 10.27
N PRO A 74 6.41 13.07 9.76
CA PRO A 74 7.28 14.09 10.33
C PRO A 74 6.65 15.47 10.16
N PRO A 75 7.02 16.47 10.98
CA PRO A 75 6.64 17.85 10.74
C PRO A 75 7.01 18.26 9.32
N GLN A 76 6.03 18.71 8.54
CA GLN A 76 6.26 19.04 7.13
C GLN A 76 7.05 20.34 7.03
N VAL A 77 8.16 20.32 6.33
CA VAL A 77 8.89 21.52 5.97
C VAL A 77 8.10 22.22 4.85
N ARG A 78 7.81 23.51 5.01
CA ARG A 78 7.25 24.33 3.93
C ARG A 78 8.13 24.13 2.68
N HIS A 79 7.52 24.04 1.51
CA HIS A 79 8.24 23.84 0.25
C HIS A 79 9.42 24.83 0.15
N VAL A 80 10.63 24.33 0.35
CA VAL A 80 11.84 25.11 0.24
C VAL A 80 12.25 25.08 -1.22
N PRO A 81 12.38 26.22 -1.90
CA PRO A 81 12.86 26.22 -3.29
C PRO A 81 14.18 25.45 -3.41
N ARG A 82 14.36 24.72 -4.51
CA ARG A 82 15.62 23.98 -4.78
C ARG A 82 16.89 24.84 -4.71
N SER A 83 16.75 26.15 -4.83
CA SER A 83 17.81 27.16 -4.70
C SER A 83 18.14 27.56 -3.26
N ALA A 84 17.37 27.09 -2.26
CA ALA A 84 17.62 27.49 -0.87
C ALA A 84 18.84 26.77 -0.28
N PRO A 85 19.61 27.46 0.59
CA PRO A 85 20.77 26.88 1.25
C PRO A 85 20.39 25.63 2.06
N ARG A 86 21.24 24.59 2.04
CA ARG A 86 21.03 23.33 2.77
C ARG A 86 20.78 23.49 4.26
N THR A 87 21.26 24.60 4.84
CA THR A 87 21.02 24.97 6.24
C THR A 87 19.55 25.19 6.57
N TRP A 88 18.70 25.46 5.56
CA TRP A 88 17.25 25.63 5.74
C TRP A 88 16.51 24.29 5.87
N LEU A 89 17.13 23.20 5.43
CA LEU A 89 16.59 21.84 5.57
C LEU A 89 16.63 21.33 7.01
N THR A 90 17.46 21.95 7.86
CA THR A 90 17.59 21.57 9.28
C THR A 90 16.68 22.38 10.20
N MET A 91 16.08 23.47 9.72
CA MET A 91 15.06 24.20 10.48
C MET A 91 13.70 23.54 10.23
N SER A 92 13.37 22.58 11.07
CA SER A 92 12.04 21.96 11.16
C SER A 92 11.00 23.06 11.40
N TYR A 93 10.40 23.57 10.31
CA TYR A 93 9.22 24.42 10.43
C TYR A 93 8.04 23.51 10.79
N MET A 94 7.80 23.43 12.09
CA MET A 94 6.67 22.72 12.67
C MET A 94 5.37 23.19 11.99
N GLN A 95 4.49 22.27 11.66
CA GLN A 95 3.19 22.58 11.03
C GLN A 95 2.32 23.36 12.02
N LYS A 96 2.40 24.66 12.00
CA LYS A 96 1.57 25.54 12.84
C LYS A 96 0.07 25.26 12.69
N THR A 97 -0.36 24.90 11.47
CA THR A 97 -1.76 24.55 11.15
C THR A 97 -2.24 23.26 11.79
N LEU A 98 -1.33 22.37 12.17
CA LEU A 98 -1.63 21.10 12.85
C LEU A 98 -1.16 21.11 14.31
N ASN A 99 -0.89 22.28 14.89
CA ASN A 99 -0.37 22.43 16.25
C ASN A 99 0.88 21.56 16.51
N ASN A 100 1.75 21.44 15.51
CA ASN A 100 2.97 20.64 15.54
C ASN A 100 2.75 19.13 15.85
N ARG A 101 1.56 18.63 15.59
CA ARG A 101 1.26 17.22 15.84
C ARG A 101 1.89 16.31 14.78
N CYS A 102 2.39 15.19 15.24
CA CYS A 102 2.65 14.03 14.41
C CYS A 102 1.32 13.31 14.13
N ILE A 103 1.06 12.99 12.89
CA ILE A 103 -0.16 12.26 12.49
C ILE A 103 0.23 10.84 12.15
N ASN A 104 -0.38 9.89 12.84
CA ASN A 104 -0.20 8.48 12.52
C ASN A 104 -0.69 8.17 11.11
N GLN A 105 0.12 7.40 10.41
CA GLN A 105 -0.13 6.90 9.06
C GLN A 105 -0.16 5.36 9.12
N PRO A 106 -1.25 4.74 9.56
CA PRO A 106 -1.33 3.29 9.69
C PRO A 106 -1.04 2.60 8.36
N ARG A 107 -0.22 1.56 8.42
CA ARG A 107 0.10 0.69 7.27
C ARG A 107 0.22 -0.73 7.76
N GLY A 108 -0.56 -1.62 7.18
CA GLY A 108 -0.56 -3.03 7.58
C GLY A 108 0.80 -3.70 7.41
N LYS A 109 1.21 -4.42 8.45
CA LYS A 109 2.43 -5.22 8.52
C LYS A 109 2.05 -6.68 8.68
N MET A 110 1.46 -7.21 7.62
CA MET A 110 0.99 -8.59 7.53
C MET A 110 0.68 -8.96 6.09
N LEU A 111 0.46 -10.23 5.82
CA LEU A 111 -0.04 -10.68 4.53
C LEU A 111 -1.39 -10.00 4.24
N GLY A 112 -1.53 -9.42 3.04
CA GLY A 112 -2.62 -8.52 2.68
C GLY A 112 -2.32 -7.03 2.91
N GLY A 113 -1.31 -6.71 3.72
CA GLY A 113 -0.86 -5.34 3.99
C GLY A 113 -1.99 -4.45 4.50
N SER A 114 -2.09 -3.23 3.96
CA SER A 114 -3.11 -2.27 4.41
C SER A 114 -4.54 -2.65 4.04
N SER A 115 -4.76 -3.61 3.12
CA SER A 115 -6.11 -4.14 2.88
C SER A 115 -6.61 -5.02 4.02
N ALA A 116 -5.72 -5.59 4.85
CA ALA A 116 -6.08 -6.34 6.04
C ALA A 116 -6.30 -5.43 7.28
N LEU A 117 -5.90 -4.16 7.19
CA LEU A 117 -5.99 -3.17 8.28
C LEU A 117 -7.01 -2.06 7.99
N ASN A 118 -7.60 -1.99 6.82
CA ASN A 118 -8.53 -0.94 6.44
C ASN A 118 -9.89 -1.08 7.16
N PHE A 119 -10.70 -0.01 7.15
CA PHE A 119 -12.08 -0.06 7.66
C PHE A 119 -13.09 -0.66 6.67
N MET A 120 -12.62 -1.39 5.66
CA MET A 120 -13.43 -1.98 4.59
C MET A 120 -14.27 -0.95 3.80
N MET A 121 -13.84 0.30 3.80
CA MET A 121 -14.44 1.32 2.95
C MET A 121 -13.97 1.10 1.51
N LEU A 122 -14.90 0.82 0.63
CA LEU A 122 -14.66 0.73 -0.81
C LEU A 122 -15.17 2.02 -1.47
N LEU A 123 -14.25 2.77 -2.05
CA LEU A 123 -14.58 3.99 -2.80
C LEU A 123 -14.13 3.81 -4.25
N TYR A 124 -15.04 4.09 -5.19
CA TYR A 124 -14.67 4.19 -6.58
C TYR A 124 -14.20 5.62 -6.87
N PRO A 125 -13.09 5.79 -7.59
CA PRO A 125 -12.65 7.12 -8.00
C PRO A 125 -13.67 7.74 -8.95
N SER A 126 -13.85 9.06 -8.87
CA SER A 126 -14.67 9.77 -9.84
C SER A 126 -14.00 9.82 -11.22
N LYS A 127 -14.82 9.92 -12.28
CA LYS A 127 -14.28 10.10 -13.63
C LYS A 127 -13.32 11.30 -13.71
N GLY A 128 -13.67 12.42 -13.06
CA GLY A 128 -12.87 13.62 -13.07
C GLY A 128 -11.51 13.47 -12.38
N ASP A 129 -11.45 12.71 -11.28
CA ASP A 129 -10.18 12.45 -10.59
C ASP A 129 -9.21 11.66 -11.48
N ILE A 130 -9.73 10.62 -12.16
CA ILE A 130 -8.92 9.79 -13.06
C ILE A 130 -8.52 10.58 -14.32
N ASP A 131 -9.45 11.29 -14.94
CA ASP A 131 -9.15 12.09 -16.14
C ASP A 131 -8.10 13.19 -15.85
N SER A 132 -8.03 13.68 -14.60
CA SER A 132 -7.00 14.64 -14.20
C SER A 132 -5.57 14.07 -14.33
N TRP A 133 -5.38 12.77 -14.16
CA TRP A 133 -4.09 12.14 -14.36
C TRP A 133 -3.65 12.16 -15.82
N ALA A 134 -4.58 11.89 -16.74
CA ALA A 134 -4.31 12.03 -18.17
C ALA A 134 -4.00 13.50 -18.55
N ALA A 135 -4.72 14.45 -17.97
CA ALA A 135 -4.51 15.88 -18.20
C ALA A 135 -3.10 16.36 -17.72
N LEU A 136 -2.51 15.66 -16.74
CA LEU A 136 -1.13 15.89 -16.29
C LEU A 136 -0.08 15.29 -17.22
N GLY A 137 -0.45 14.71 -18.37
CA GLY A 137 0.46 14.14 -19.36
C GLY A 137 0.63 12.63 -19.29
N ASN A 138 -0.17 11.92 -18.49
CA ASN A 138 -0.10 10.47 -18.37
C ASN A 138 -1.07 9.82 -19.36
N ALA A 139 -0.64 9.61 -20.60
CA ALA A 139 -1.46 9.00 -21.64
C ALA A 139 -1.93 7.59 -21.22
N GLY A 140 -3.23 7.29 -21.45
CA GLY A 140 -3.83 6.00 -21.06
C GLY A 140 -4.24 5.89 -19.59
N TRP A 141 -4.10 6.97 -18.81
CA TRP A 141 -4.53 7.06 -17.41
C TRP A 141 -5.84 7.86 -17.27
N ASP A 142 -6.65 7.90 -18.33
CA ASP A 142 -8.00 8.41 -18.29
C ASP A 142 -8.99 7.34 -17.79
N PHE A 143 -10.18 7.79 -17.41
CA PHE A 143 -11.20 6.90 -16.85
C PHE A 143 -11.65 5.81 -17.83
N ASP A 144 -11.80 6.14 -19.11
CA ASP A 144 -12.30 5.19 -20.10
C ASP A 144 -11.27 4.08 -20.36
N SER A 145 -9.98 4.41 -20.33
CA SER A 145 -8.87 3.45 -20.41
C SER A 145 -8.78 2.55 -19.17
N LEU A 146 -9.05 3.08 -17.96
CA LEU A 146 -8.90 2.34 -16.71
C LEU A 146 -10.17 1.62 -16.26
N ALA A 147 -11.35 2.04 -16.71
CA ALA A 147 -12.64 1.46 -16.31
C ALA A 147 -12.74 -0.08 -16.49
N PRO A 148 -12.18 -0.71 -17.56
CA PRO A 148 -12.19 -2.16 -17.69
C PRO A 148 -11.45 -2.87 -16.54
N TYR A 149 -10.38 -2.26 -16.02
CA TYR A 149 -9.59 -2.83 -14.92
C TYR A 149 -10.31 -2.67 -13.58
N PHE A 150 -11.03 -1.58 -13.36
CA PHE A 150 -11.89 -1.43 -12.17
C PHE A 150 -13.02 -2.46 -12.13
N ARG A 151 -13.51 -2.91 -13.27
CA ARG A 151 -14.54 -3.97 -13.35
C ARG A 151 -14.00 -5.36 -13.09
N LYS A 152 -12.72 -5.62 -13.35
CA LYS A 152 -12.13 -6.96 -13.19
C LYS A 152 -12.08 -7.46 -11.76
N PHE A 153 -12.01 -6.58 -10.76
CA PHE A 153 -11.95 -7.01 -9.37
C PHE A 153 -13.33 -7.19 -8.74
N ALA A 154 -14.35 -6.57 -9.31
CA ALA A 154 -15.73 -6.70 -8.85
C ALA A 154 -16.44 -7.79 -9.65
N THR A 155 -16.25 -9.05 -9.25
CA THR A 155 -17.10 -10.14 -9.73
C THR A 155 -18.36 -10.17 -8.86
N VAL A 156 -19.49 -9.78 -9.42
CA VAL A 156 -20.81 -9.89 -8.80
C VAL A 156 -21.46 -11.18 -9.29
#